data_dceb76b594f31c07f484c06ad9bb6ca7
#
_entry.id   dceb76b594f31c07f484c06ad9bb6ca7
#
_cell.length_a   1.000
_cell.length_b   1.000
_cell.length_c   1.000
_cell.angle_alpha   90.00
_cell.angle_beta   90.00
_cell.angle_gamma   90.00
#
_symmetry.space_group_name_H-M   'P 1'
#
loop_
_entity.id
_entity.type
_entity.pdbx_description
1 polymer ?
#
loop_
_entity_poly.entity_id
_entity_poly.type
_entity_poly.pdbx_seq_one_letter_code
_entity_poly.pdbx_strand_id
1 'polypeptide(L)'
;MQLHQMDRKPLTPADVKAVCDHVRPYRHTIGYYIWDEPYVEDQLREARRQVDMFEREDPARCPFTVAIPSYNDKYTWENGEFAGYLDRYCSIIDPPMLSLDYYPIGLRWYTEEKQLDDSYMWLDIGQMRILGRKYQMPVWFYYHG
;
A
#
# COMPACT_ATOMS: atom_id res chain seq x y z
N MET A 1 12.83 5.45 -4.13
CA MET A 1 13.42 5.67 -2.79
C MET A 1 12.41 5.15 -1.76
N GLN A 2 12.75 4.07 -1.07
CA GLN A 2 11.87 3.46 -0.07
C GLN A 2 12.12 4.15 1.27
N LEU A 3 11.11 4.75 1.83
CA LEU A 3 11.17 5.34 3.16
C LEU A 3 10.76 4.28 4.17
N HIS A 4 11.69 3.61 4.83
CA HIS A 4 11.42 2.55 5.82
C HIS A 4 10.67 3.07 7.06
N GLN A 5 9.75 2.26 7.58
CA GLN A 5 8.61 2.61 8.41
C GLN A 5 8.82 2.52 9.95
N MET A 6 9.96 2.06 10.40
CA MET A 6 10.19 1.92 11.84
C MET A 6 10.77 3.24 12.41
N ASP A 7 10.04 3.94 13.24
CA ASP A 7 10.40 5.21 13.93
C ASP A 7 10.17 6.51 13.12
N ARG A 8 9.11 6.59 12.29
CA ARG A 8 8.91 7.77 11.44
C ARG A 8 8.28 8.93 12.16
N LYS A 9 9.06 10.01 12.23
CA LYS A 9 8.49 11.33 12.38
C LYS A 9 7.60 11.62 11.17
N PRO A 10 6.36 12.09 11.36
CA PRO A 10 5.48 12.46 10.26
C PRO A 10 6.17 13.46 9.32
N LEU A 11 6.05 13.22 8.01
CA LEU A 11 6.61 14.13 7.00
C LEU A 11 5.95 15.50 7.11
N THR A 12 6.77 16.54 7.02
CA THR A 12 6.27 17.92 6.90
C THR A 12 6.10 18.30 5.42
N PRO A 13 5.33 19.35 5.10
CA PRO A 13 5.25 19.87 3.73
C PRO A 13 6.63 20.23 3.14
N ALA A 14 7.57 20.68 3.98
CA ALA A 14 8.93 20.99 3.54
C ALA A 14 9.71 19.73 3.15
N ASP A 15 9.54 18.62 3.89
CA ASP A 15 10.16 17.35 3.55
C ASP A 15 9.62 16.81 2.22
N VAL A 16 8.30 16.87 2.02
CA VAL A 16 7.65 16.44 0.77
C VAL A 16 8.14 17.29 -0.40
N LYS A 17 8.19 18.60 -0.24
CA LYS A 17 8.72 19.50 -1.28
C LYS A 17 10.17 19.15 -1.63
N ALA A 18 11.02 18.91 -0.66
CA ALA A 18 12.43 18.55 -0.88
C ALA A 18 12.55 17.23 -1.68
N VAL A 19 11.73 16.23 -1.35
CA VAL A 19 11.68 14.95 -2.10
C VAL A 19 11.20 15.17 -3.53
N CYS A 20 10.13 15.92 -3.73
CA CYS A 20 9.59 16.20 -5.05
C CYS A 20 10.59 16.98 -5.92
N ASP A 21 11.24 18.00 -5.36
CA ASP A 21 12.27 18.76 -6.07
C ASP A 21 13.47 17.90 -6.48
N HIS A 22 13.89 16.98 -5.60
CA HIS A 22 14.94 16.03 -5.90
C HIS A 22 14.56 15.05 -7.03
N VAL A 23 13.32 14.58 -7.04
CA VAL A 23 12.83 13.57 -8.01
C VAL A 23 12.44 14.19 -9.35
N ARG A 24 12.00 15.44 -9.37
CA ARG A 24 11.47 16.14 -10.57
C ARG A 24 12.35 16.05 -11.83
N PRO A 25 13.69 16.10 -11.76
CA PRO A 25 14.56 15.92 -12.93
C PRO A 25 14.52 14.50 -13.54
N TYR A 26 14.08 13.50 -12.78
CA TYR A 26 14.10 12.10 -13.22
C TYR A 26 12.81 11.74 -13.96
N ARG A 27 12.80 11.91 -15.28
CA ARG A 27 11.60 11.75 -16.13
C ARG A 27 10.99 10.36 -16.12
N HIS A 28 11.74 9.33 -15.75
CA HIS A 28 11.28 7.95 -15.70
C HIS A 28 10.72 7.52 -14.34
N THR A 29 10.76 8.39 -13.33
CA THR A 29 10.10 8.15 -12.05
C THR A 29 8.60 8.40 -12.21
N ILE A 30 7.80 7.33 -12.02
CA ILE A 30 6.35 7.35 -12.23
C ILE A 30 5.56 7.68 -10.97
N GLY A 31 6.18 7.56 -9.79
CA GLY A 31 5.47 7.77 -8.54
C GLY A 31 6.35 7.75 -7.28
N TYR A 32 5.68 7.91 -6.16
CA TYR A 32 6.26 7.94 -4.82
C TYR A 32 5.67 6.81 -3.99
N TYR A 33 6.51 5.94 -3.45
CA TYR A 33 6.10 4.94 -2.48
C TYR A 33 6.02 5.59 -1.10
N ILE A 34 4.80 5.83 -0.63
CA ILE A 34 4.54 6.65 0.56
C ILE A 34 4.54 5.83 1.83
N TRP A 35 3.82 4.71 1.84
CA TRP A 35 3.62 3.92 3.05
C TRP A 35 3.50 2.43 2.73
N ASP A 36 4.17 1.64 3.57
CA ASP A 36 4.19 0.20 3.53
C ASP A 36 3.25 -0.34 4.60
N GLU A 37 2.21 -1.05 4.16
CA GLU A 37 1.28 -1.78 5.00
C GLU A 37 0.66 -0.98 6.17
N PRO A 38 -0.01 0.16 5.96
CA PRO A 38 -0.75 0.82 7.03
C PRO A 38 -1.96 -0.03 7.43
N TYR A 39 -2.15 -0.33 8.71
CA TYR A 39 -3.20 -1.25 9.17
C TYR A 39 -4.11 -0.70 10.27
N VAL A 40 -3.65 0.19 11.12
CA VAL A 40 -4.48 0.88 12.10
C VAL A 40 -4.99 2.21 11.56
N GLU A 41 -6.13 2.67 12.07
CA GLU A 41 -6.81 3.84 11.54
C GLU A 41 -5.93 5.09 11.51
N ASP A 42 -5.13 5.32 12.56
CA ASP A 42 -4.21 6.46 12.62
C ASP A 42 -3.14 6.41 11.50
N GLN A 43 -2.65 5.21 11.17
CA GLN A 43 -1.72 5.03 10.05
C GLN A 43 -2.41 5.26 8.69
N LEU A 44 -3.64 4.79 8.52
CA LEU A 44 -4.42 5.02 7.32
C LEU A 44 -4.66 6.52 7.10
N ARG A 45 -5.05 7.25 8.15
CA ARG A 45 -5.26 8.71 8.10
C ARG A 45 -3.96 9.47 7.82
N GLU A 46 -2.85 9.05 8.44
CA GLU A 46 -1.54 9.66 8.17
C GLU A 46 -1.06 9.36 6.75
N ALA A 47 -1.28 8.13 6.25
CA ALA A 47 -0.98 7.78 4.86
C ALA A 47 -1.79 8.66 3.89
N ARG A 48 -3.10 8.88 4.14
CA ARG A 48 -3.91 9.83 3.36
C ARG A 48 -3.33 11.23 3.38
N ARG A 49 -2.98 11.75 4.54
CA ARG A 49 -2.38 13.09 4.68
C ARG A 49 -1.11 13.23 3.83
N GLN A 50 -0.27 12.18 3.81
CA GLN A 50 0.94 12.18 2.98
C GLN A 50 0.62 12.10 1.49
N VAL A 51 -0.29 11.24 1.08
CA VAL A 51 -0.78 11.16 -0.32
C VAL A 51 -1.23 12.56 -0.78
N ASP A 52 -2.07 13.24 0.00
CA ASP A 52 -2.55 14.60 -0.31
C ASP A 52 -1.41 15.62 -0.48
N MET A 53 -0.36 15.50 0.32
CA MET A 53 0.78 16.41 0.22
C MET A 53 1.58 16.19 -1.07
N PHE A 54 1.81 14.93 -1.44
CA PHE A 54 2.53 14.58 -2.67
C PHE A 54 1.71 14.93 -3.92
N GLU A 55 0.40 14.66 -3.92
CA GLU A 55 -0.50 15.03 -5.03
C GLU A 55 -0.53 16.53 -5.28
N ARG A 56 -0.50 17.34 -4.21
CA ARG A 56 -0.44 18.80 -4.33
C ARG A 56 0.91 19.32 -4.81
N GLU A 57 2.01 18.70 -4.34
CA GLU A 57 3.36 19.18 -4.67
C GLU A 57 3.83 18.71 -6.04
N ASP A 58 3.46 17.49 -6.45
CA ASP A 58 3.84 16.92 -7.74
C ASP A 58 2.70 16.08 -8.36
N PRO A 59 1.68 16.73 -8.91
CA PRO A 59 0.50 16.06 -9.49
C PRO A 59 0.80 15.22 -10.74
N ALA A 60 2.01 15.32 -11.28
CA ALA A 60 2.43 14.53 -12.45
C ALA A 60 2.88 13.10 -12.08
N ARG A 61 3.04 12.81 -10.79
CA ARG A 61 3.51 11.51 -10.29
C ARG A 61 2.56 10.93 -9.27
N CYS A 62 2.33 9.63 -9.39
CA CYS A 62 1.39 8.90 -8.54
C CYS A 62 1.98 8.65 -7.15
N PRO A 63 1.46 9.24 -6.05
CA PRO A 63 1.78 8.78 -4.71
C PRO A 63 0.98 7.53 -4.40
N PHE A 64 1.62 6.46 -3.97
CA PHE A 64 0.95 5.21 -3.66
C PHE A 64 1.39 4.60 -2.34
N THR A 65 0.51 3.80 -1.78
CA THR A 65 0.72 2.99 -0.58
C THR A 65 0.49 1.53 -0.93
N VAL A 66 0.99 0.62 -0.11
CA VAL A 66 0.82 -0.82 -0.29
C VAL A 66 -0.02 -1.36 0.84
N ALA A 67 -1.07 -2.12 0.52
CA ALA A 67 -1.93 -2.77 1.50
C ALA A 67 -1.31 -4.09 1.99
N ILE A 68 -1.66 -4.50 3.21
CA ILE A 68 -1.24 -5.78 3.78
C ILE A 68 -1.97 -6.94 3.07
N PRO A 69 -1.28 -8.04 2.72
CA PRO A 69 -1.91 -9.21 2.15
C PRO A 69 -2.72 -10.03 3.19
N SER A 70 -3.68 -10.82 2.72
CA SER A 70 -4.59 -11.58 3.58
C SER A 70 -3.92 -12.66 4.45
N TYR A 71 -2.77 -13.18 4.03
CA TYR A 71 -2.04 -14.20 4.80
C TYR A 71 -1.36 -13.64 6.06
N ASN A 72 -1.28 -12.33 6.21
CA ASN A 72 -0.65 -11.68 7.36
C ASN A 72 -1.65 -11.53 8.51
N ASP A 73 -2.06 -12.65 9.09
CA ASP A 73 -3.04 -12.75 10.17
C ASP A 73 -2.57 -12.17 11.53
N LYS A 74 -1.30 -11.84 11.66
CA LYS A 74 -0.74 -11.19 12.86
C LYS A 74 -1.33 -9.82 13.14
N TYR A 75 -1.75 -9.15 12.09
CA TYR A 75 -2.45 -7.89 12.16
C TYR A 75 -3.93 -8.22 12.08
N THR A 76 -4.46 -8.80 13.19
CA THR A 76 -5.88 -9.10 13.28
C THR A 76 -6.66 -7.85 12.95
N TRP A 77 -7.27 -7.90 11.79
CA TRP A 77 -8.26 -6.94 11.37
C TRP A 77 -9.27 -6.80 12.50
N GLU A 78 -9.59 -5.58 12.89
CA GLU A 78 -10.77 -5.39 13.71
C GLU A 78 -11.91 -6.13 13.04
N ASN A 79 -12.41 -7.21 13.66
CA ASN A 79 -13.39 -8.16 13.16
C ASN A 79 -12.93 -9.28 12.21
N GLY A 80 -11.65 -9.55 12.05
CA GLY A 80 -11.14 -10.72 11.32
C GLY A 80 -11.41 -10.76 9.81
N GLU A 81 -11.81 -9.65 9.19
CA GLU A 81 -12.17 -9.63 7.78
C GLU A 81 -11.22 -8.79 6.93
N PHE A 82 -10.43 -9.48 6.11
CA PHE A 82 -9.53 -8.85 5.13
C PHE A 82 -10.26 -7.89 4.19
N ALA A 83 -11.45 -8.27 3.71
CA ALA A 83 -12.27 -7.42 2.86
C ALA A 83 -12.66 -6.09 3.56
N GLY A 84 -13.00 -6.14 4.84
CA GLY A 84 -13.31 -4.97 5.64
C GLY A 84 -12.10 -4.04 5.83
N TYR A 85 -10.92 -4.61 6.01
CA TYR A 85 -9.67 -3.83 6.04
C TYR A 85 -9.42 -3.12 4.71
N LEU A 86 -9.43 -3.86 3.60
CA LEU A 86 -9.20 -3.27 2.29
C LEU A 86 -10.23 -2.20 1.93
N ASP A 87 -11.49 -2.38 2.37
CA ASP A 87 -12.54 -1.38 2.17
C ASP A 87 -12.23 -0.09 2.97
N ARG A 88 -11.81 -0.21 4.24
CA ARG A 88 -11.34 0.93 5.05
C ARG A 88 -10.09 1.58 4.45
N TYR A 89 -9.12 0.76 4.02
CA TYR A 89 -7.92 1.24 3.34
C TYR A 89 -8.27 2.11 2.13
N CYS A 90 -9.12 1.60 1.23
CA CYS A 90 -9.56 2.35 0.06
C CYS A 90 -10.36 3.60 0.42
N SER A 91 -11.28 3.51 1.41
CA SER A 91 -12.16 4.63 1.77
C SER A 91 -11.45 5.74 2.56
N ILE A 92 -10.43 5.40 3.35
CA ILE A 92 -9.70 6.38 4.19
C ILE A 92 -8.54 6.98 3.41
N ILE A 93 -7.70 6.15 2.80
CA ILE A 93 -6.53 6.62 2.05
C ILE A 93 -6.96 7.22 0.70
N ASP A 94 -7.99 6.64 0.06
CA ASP A 94 -8.41 7.00 -1.29
C ASP A 94 -7.19 7.09 -2.24
N PRO A 95 -6.40 6.01 -2.33
CA PRO A 95 -5.16 6.06 -3.07
C PRO A 95 -5.45 6.12 -4.58
N PRO A 96 -4.59 6.74 -5.40
CA PRO A 96 -4.79 6.79 -6.85
C PRO A 96 -4.72 5.40 -7.51
N MET A 97 -4.22 4.39 -6.78
CA MET A 97 -4.27 2.97 -7.17
C MET A 97 -4.29 2.07 -5.93
N LEU A 98 -4.98 0.95 -6.00
CA LEU A 98 -4.94 -0.10 -5.00
C LEU A 98 -3.73 -1.00 -5.28
N SER A 99 -2.76 -0.99 -4.38
CA SER A 99 -1.54 -1.78 -4.46
C SER A 99 -1.47 -2.77 -3.31
N LEU A 100 -1.05 -4.00 -3.59
CA LEU A 100 -0.90 -5.05 -2.61
C LEU A 100 0.40 -5.81 -2.84
N ASP A 101 1.06 -6.15 -1.75
CA ASP A 101 2.34 -6.84 -1.72
C ASP A 101 2.13 -8.31 -1.34
N TYR A 102 2.53 -9.24 -2.21
CA TYR A 102 2.35 -10.66 -1.98
C TYR A 102 3.60 -11.45 -2.38
N TYR A 103 4.14 -12.20 -1.43
CA TYR A 103 5.34 -13.01 -1.61
C TYR A 103 5.03 -14.52 -1.53
N PRO A 104 4.56 -15.15 -2.60
CA PRO A 104 4.21 -16.58 -2.56
C PRO A 104 5.42 -17.50 -2.46
N ILE A 105 6.60 -17.00 -2.86
CA ILE A 105 7.84 -17.79 -2.91
C ILE A 105 8.88 -17.18 -1.97
N GLY A 106 9.44 -18.02 -1.08
CA GLY A 106 10.63 -17.66 -0.30
C GLY A 106 10.40 -17.04 1.07
N LEU A 107 9.18 -17.01 1.57
CA LEU A 107 8.91 -16.64 2.96
C LEU A 107 9.37 -17.78 3.88
N ARG A 108 10.65 -17.76 4.23
CA ARG A 108 11.28 -18.77 5.14
C ARG A 108 10.66 -18.83 6.54
N TRP A 109 9.76 -17.89 6.87
CA TRP A 109 9.04 -17.85 8.16
C TRP A 109 7.77 -18.68 8.17
N TYR A 110 7.31 -19.15 7.00
CA TYR A 110 6.20 -20.08 6.92
C TYR A 110 6.71 -21.51 6.97
N THR A 111 5.99 -22.38 7.67
CA THR A 111 6.24 -23.82 7.62
C THR A 111 6.07 -24.29 6.18
N GLU A 112 6.79 -25.36 5.80
CA GLU A 112 6.75 -25.94 4.44
C GLU A 112 5.33 -26.16 3.92
N GLU A 113 4.38 -26.45 4.82
CA GLU A 113 2.96 -26.65 4.51
C GLU A 113 2.23 -25.36 4.05
N LYS A 114 2.69 -24.19 4.47
CA LYS A 114 2.08 -22.89 4.08
C LYS A 114 2.74 -22.26 2.84
N GLN A 115 3.90 -22.74 2.42
CA GLN A 115 4.66 -22.14 1.30
C GLN A 115 4.02 -22.33 -0.07
N LEU A 116 3.05 -23.22 -0.21
CA LEU A 116 2.40 -23.58 -1.47
C LEU A 116 0.90 -23.32 -1.48
N ASP A 117 0.39 -22.61 -0.48
CA ASP A 117 -1.04 -22.28 -0.44
C ASP A 117 -1.34 -21.01 -1.23
N ASP A 118 -1.55 -21.18 -2.53
CA ASP A 118 -1.98 -20.12 -3.44
C ASP A 118 -3.40 -19.58 -3.15
N SER A 119 -4.13 -20.18 -2.19
CA SER A 119 -5.52 -19.80 -1.89
C SER A 119 -5.63 -18.35 -1.43
N TYR A 120 -4.68 -17.88 -0.63
CA TYR A 120 -4.61 -16.48 -0.19
C TYR A 120 -4.36 -15.51 -1.35
N MET A 121 -3.51 -15.87 -2.30
CA MET A 121 -3.25 -15.04 -3.49
C MET A 121 -4.53 -14.83 -4.31
N TRP A 122 -5.29 -15.90 -4.55
CA TRP A 122 -6.55 -15.80 -5.30
C TRP A 122 -7.61 -15.01 -4.54
N LEU A 123 -7.65 -15.15 -3.21
CA LEU A 123 -8.50 -14.34 -2.34
C LEU A 123 -8.14 -12.85 -2.47
N ASP A 124 -6.86 -12.52 -2.37
CA ASP A 124 -6.36 -11.14 -2.46
C ASP A 124 -6.67 -10.52 -3.82
N ILE A 125 -6.37 -11.22 -4.91
CA ILE A 125 -6.69 -10.77 -6.28
C ILE A 125 -8.21 -10.58 -6.45
N GLY A 126 -9.01 -11.50 -5.91
CA GLY A 126 -10.47 -11.42 -5.95
C GLY A 126 -11.00 -10.17 -5.24
N GLN A 127 -10.53 -9.90 -4.03
CA GLN A 127 -10.91 -8.72 -3.25
C GLN A 127 -10.44 -7.41 -3.90
N MET A 128 -9.19 -7.36 -4.35
CA MET A 128 -8.66 -6.21 -5.07
C MET A 128 -9.49 -5.88 -6.32
N ARG A 129 -9.91 -6.90 -7.08
CA ARG A 129 -10.77 -6.71 -8.25
C ARG A 129 -12.13 -6.12 -7.88
N ILE A 130 -12.75 -6.61 -6.80
CA ILE A 130 -14.03 -6.10 -6.30
C ILE A 130 -13.89 -4.63 -5.91
N LEU A 131 -12.89 -4.30 -5.11
CA LEU A 131 -12.67 -2.95 -4.60
C LEU A 131 -12.17 -1.99 -5.66
N GLY A 132 -11.29 -2.42 -6.56
CA GLY A 132 -10.87 -1.62 -7.70
C GLY A 132 -12.06 -1.19 -8.58
N ARG A 133 -13.07 -2.05 -8.73
CA ARG A 133 -14.34 -1.69 -9.41
C ARG A 133 -15.22 -0.76 -8.56
N LYS A 134 -15.36 -1.06 -7.26
CA LYS A 134 -16.17 -0.24 -6.33
C LYS A 134 -15.68 1.20 -6.27
N TYR A 135 -14.36 1.37 -6.16
CA TYR A 135 -13.71 2.67 -6.01
C TYR A 135 -13.19 3.26 -7.33
N GLN A 136 -13.40 2.56 -8.46
CA GLN A 136 -12.97 2.97 -9.81
C GLN A 136 -11.46 3.27 -9.90
N MET A 137 -10.64 2.50 -9.17
CA MET A 137 -9.20 2.67 -9.14
C MET A 137 -8.46 1.53 -9.83
N PRO A 138 -7.31 1.80 -10.46
CA PRO A 138 -6.44 0.76 -10.98
C PRO A 138 -5.92 -0.12 -9.86
N VAL A 139 -5.62 -1.37 -10.19
CA VAL A 139 -5.12 -2.37 -9.26
C VAL A 139 -3.71 -2.76 -9.65
N TRP A 140 -2.80 -2.73 -8.71
CA TRP A 140 -1.41 -3.14 -8.87
C TRP A 140 -1.05 -4.23 -7.88
N PHE A 141 -0.43 -5.27 -8.37
CA PHE A 141 -0.03 -6.41 -7.56
C PHE A 141 1.48 -6.60 -7.64
N TYR A 142 2.18 -6.51 -6.50
CA TYR A 142 3.59 -6.86 -6.41
C TYR A 142 3.70 -8.38 -6.30
N TYR A 143 4.38 -8.96 -7.26
CA TYR A 143 4.65 -10.39 -7.30
C TYR A 143 6.16 -10.63 -7.24
N HIS A 144 6.58 -11.40 -6.26
CA HIS A 144 7.95 -11.84 -6.13
C HIS A 144 8.07 -13.24 -6.76
N GLY A 145 8.74 -13.32 -7.92
CA GLY A 145 9.01 -14.55 -8.62
C GLY A 145 10.43 -15.02 -8.44
#